data_d0c7cba3d6cfe303d91c3effb7817b78
#
_entry.id   d0c7cba3d6cfe303d91c3effb7817b78
#
_cell.length_a   1.000
_cell.length_b   1.000
_cell.length_c   1.000
_cell.angle_alpha   90.00
_cell.angle_beta   90.00
_cell.angle_gamma   90.00
#
_symmetry.space_group_name_H-M   'P 1'
#
loop_
_entity.id
_entity.type
_entity.pdbx_description
1 polymer ?
#
loop_
_entity_poly.entity_id
_entity_poly.type
_entity_poly.pdbx_seq_one_letter_code
_entity_poly.pdbx_strand_id
1 'polypeptide(L)'
;MSNSTVNSKDFKVSDLDLDSLSNDFKVADINLAEFGRKEIELAESEMPALMALREKYSKEQPLKGAKIMGCIHMTIQTAVLMETLIDLGAEIRWSSCNIFSTQDHAASAMAARNIPVFAWKGETEEEFLWCIEQTILHNGKPWDANMILDDGGDLTGMVHDKYPEMLDKIHGISEETTTGVHRLLEMIESGELKVPAINVNDAVTKAKNDNKYGCRHSLNDAIKRGTDMLMSGKKALLIGYGDVGKGSAMSLRQEGMIVKISEVDPICAFQACMDGFEVVSPYINGINTGSVDCINKELLANTDLIVTTTGNTNVCDAAMLQCLKAGSVVCNLSLIHI
;
A
#
# COMPACT_ATOMS: atom_id res chain seq x y z
N MET A 1 -28.02 2.95 27.68
CA MET A 1 -27.75 1.92 26.66
C MET A 1 -26.24 1.74 26.62
N SER A 2 -25.79 0.56 27.06
CA SER A 2 -24.35 0.31 27.31
C SER A 2 -23.61 0.12 25.99
N ASN A 3 -22.72 1.06 25.67
CA ASN A 3 -21.73 0.87 24.63
C ASN A 3 -20.73 -0.19 25.11
N SER A 4 -20.84 -1.42 24.60
CA SER A 4 -19.79 -2.42 24.74
C SER A 4 -18.69 -2.08 23.73
N THR A 5 -17.59 -1.49 24.21
CA THR A 5 -16.33 -1.44 23.48
C THR A 5 -15.82 -2.87 23.31
N VAL A 6 -16.00 -3.45 22.14
CA VAL A 6 -15.37 -4.73 21.77
C VAL A 6 -13.87 -4.48 21.63
N ASN A 7 -13.10 -5.16 22.47
CA ASN A 7 -11.65 -5.07 22.49
C ASN A 7 -11.12 -5.79 21.22
N SER A 8 -10.31 -5.14 20.41
CA SER A 8 -9.80 -5.64 19.13
C SER A 8 -9.05 -6.98 19.18
N LYS A 9 -8.78 -7.50 20.37
CA LYS A 9 -8.06 -8.77 20.57
C LYS A 9 -8.94 -10.02 20.53
N ASP A 10 -10.25 -9.88 20.53
CA ASP A 10 -11.20 -11.02 20.62
C ASP A 10 -12.15 -11.12 19.42
N PHE A 11 -11.88 -10.36 18.34
CA PHE A 11 -12.72 -10.35 17.15
C PHE A 11 -12.44 -11.57 16.27
N LYS A 12 -13.47 -12.35 15.96
CA LYS A 12 -13.42 -13.38 14.90
C LYS A 12 -14.47 -13.04 13.86
N VAL A 13 -14.15 -13.25 12.59
CA VAL A 13 -15.10 -13.05 11.47
C VAL A 13 -16.38 -13.86 11.69
N SER A 14 -16.27 -15.04 12.35
CA SER A 14 -17.41 -15.85 12.77
C SER A 14 -18.35 -15.20 13.79
N ASP A 15 -17.89 -14.16 14.49
CA ASP A 15 -18.65 -13.47 15.53
C ASP A 15 -19.35 -12.21 14.98
N LEU A 16 -19.13 -11.89 13.69
CA LEU A 16 -19.92 -10.90 12.98
C LEU A 16 -21.32 -11.44 12.73
N ASP A 17 -22.28 -10.85 13.41
CA ASP A 17 -23.68 -10.99 13.01
C ASP A 17 -23.86 -10.20 11.69
N LEU A 18 -23.64 -10.88 10.59
CA LEU A 18 -23.72 -10.31 9.23
C LEU A 18 -25.13 -9.78 8.91
N ASP A 19 -26.16 -10.28 9.62
CA ASP A 19 -27.55 -9.82 9.49
C ASP A 19 -27.80 -8.52 10.28
N SER A 20 -26.91 -8.12 11.19
CA SER A 20 -27.04 -6.93 12.03
C SER A 20 -26.30 -5.70 11.54
N LEU A 21 -25.60 -5.74 10.39
CA LEU A 21 -25.04 -4.56 9.75
C LEU A 21 -26.18 -3.65 9.25
N SER A 22 -26.80 -2.93 10.18
CA SER A 22 -27.76 -1.87 9.85
C SER A 22 -27.11 -0.73 9.05
N ASN A 23 -25.76 -0.71 9.00
CA ASN A 23 -24.94 0.25 8.30
C ASN A 23 -23.97 -0.49 7.36
N ASP A 24 -23.85 -0.04 6.12
CA ASP A 24 -22.99 -0.63 5.09
C ASP A 24 -21.52 -0.17 5.23
N PHE A 25 -20.94 -0.36 6.43
CA PHE A 25 -19.54 -0.09 6.74
C PHE A 25 -19.05 -0.85 7.98
N LYS A 26 -17.71 -1.01 8.08
CA LYS A 26 -17.06 -1.52 9.30
C LYS A 26 -15.73 -0.78 9.51
N VAL A 27 -15.59 -0.11 10.66
CA VAL A 27 -14.41 0.66 11.07
C VAL A 27 -14.10 0.38 12.54
N ALA A 28 -12.88 0.72 12.99
CA ALA A 28 -12.43 0.48 14.36
C ALA A 28 -13.27 1.21 15.41
N ASP A 29 -13.46 2.51 15.25
CA ASP A 29 -14.21 3.35 16.20
C ASP A 29 -14.84 4.55 15.48
N ILE A 30 -16.16 4.54 15.33
CA ILE A 30 -16.90 5.62 14.66
C ILE A 30 -16.79 6.97 15.38
N ASN A 31 -16.45 6.99 16.67
CA ASN A 31 -16.28 8.24 17.43
C ASN A 31 -15.06 9.06 16.99
N LEU A 32 -14.15 8.49 16.20
CA LEU A 32 -13.02 9.19 15.60
C LEU A 32 -13.41 10.08 14.41
N ALA A 33 -14.67 10.02 13.96
CA ALA A 33 -15.11 10.69 12.73
C ALA A 33 -14.89 12.22 12.72
N GLU A 34 -15.13 12.91 13.83
CA GLU A 34 -14.92 14.36 13.91
C GLU A 34 -13.43 14.73 13.79
N PHE A 35 -12.56 13.96 14.43
CA PHE A 35 -11.12 14.13 14.28
C PHE A 35 -10.69 13.83 12.85
N GLY A 36 -11.16 12.72 12.28
CA GLY A 36 -10.89 12.35 10.89
C GLY A 36 -11.31 13.42 9.89
N ARG A 37 -12.47 14.08 10.09
CA ARG A 37 -12.91 15.17 9.21
C ARG A 37 -11.91 16.35 9.20
N LYS A 38 -11.40 16.75 10.36
CA LYS A 38 -10.41 17.82 10.47
C LYS A 38 -9.10 17.46 9.77
N GLU A 39 -8.65 16.22 9.92
CA GLU A 39 -7.44 15.74 9.25
C GLU A 39 -7.62 15.66 7.72
N ILE A 40 -8.80 15.29 7.24
CA ILE A 40 -9.13 15.28 5.80
C ILE A 40 -9.14 16.70 5.23
N GLU A 41 -9.65 17.70 5.97
CA GLU A 41 -9.60 19.12 5.57
C GLU A 41 -8.16 19.64 5.45
N LEU A 42 -7.24 19.17 6.30
CA LEU A 42 -5.82 19.47 6.15
C LEU A 42 -5.25 18.81 4.88
N ALA A 43 -5.60 17.54 4.63
CA ALA A 43 -5.18 16.84 3.42
C ALA A 43 -5.68 17.52 2.14
N GLU A 44 -6.92 18.03 2.12
CA GLU A 44 -7.46 18.80 0.99
C GLU A 44 -6.56 20.01 0.63
N SER A 45 -6.02 20.70 1.64
CA SER A 45 -5.13 21.85 1.43
C SER A 45 -3.79 21.47 0.80
N GLU A 46 -3.35 20.21 0.98
CA GLU A 46 -2.11 19.68 0.43
C GLU A 46 -2.29 18.99 -0.94
N MET A 47 -3.53 18.84 -1.41
CA MET A 47 -3.88 18.16 -2.66
C MET A 47 -4.53 19.10 -3.70
N PRO A 48 -3.88 20.22 -4.06
CA PRO A 48 -4.49 21.29 -4.87
C PRO A 48 -4.90 20.81 -6.27
N ALA A 49 -4.21 19.83 -6.87
CA ALA A 49 -4.56 19.31 -8.18
C ALA A 49 -5.89 18.54 -8.14
N LEU A 50 -6.09 17.70 -7.12
CA LEU A 50 -7.32 16.94 -6.94
C LEU A 50 -8.49 17.86 -6.59
N MET A 51 -8.27 18.88 -5.75
CA MET A 51 -9.29 19.88 -5.42
C MET A 51 -9.69 20.71 -6.64
N ALA A 52 -8.73 21.07 -7.52
CA ALA A 52 -9.03 21.76 -8.77
C ALA A 52 -9.86 20.88 -9.74
N LEU A 53 -9.62 19.56 -9.78
CA LEU A 53 -10.45 18.63 -10.55
C LEU A 53 -11.88 18.56 -9.99
N ARG A 54 -12.01 18.49 -8.66
CA ARG A 54 -13.31 18.50 -7.96
C ARG A 54 -14.09 19.77 -8.32
N GLU A 55 -13.48 20.94 -8.16
CA GLU A 55 -14.10 22.23 -8.49
C GLU A 55 -14.53 22.31 -9.96
N LYS A 56 -13.65 21.88 -10.87
CA LYS A 56 -13.90 21.96 -12.31
C LYS A 56 -15.05 21.06 -12.78
N TYR A 57 -15.11 19.83 -12.27
CA TYR A 57 -15.96 18.79 -12.85
C TYR A 57 -17.17 18.39 -11.99
N SER A 58 -17.29 18.86 -10.73
CA SER A 58 -18.42 18.49 -9.86
C SER A 58 -19.79 18.81 -10.44
N LYS A 59 -19.91 19.88 -11.24
CA LYS A 59 -21.17 20.26 -11.90
C LYS A 59 -21.50 19.36 -13.10
N GLU A 60 -20.49 18.92 -13.82
CA GLU A 60 -20.63 18.07 -15.01
C GLU A 60 -20.88 16.62 -14.65
N GLN A 61 -20.42 16.20 -13.46
CA GLN A 61 -20.49 14.82 -12.95
C GLN A 61 -20.07 13.77 -13.99
N PRO A 62 -18.82 13.82 -14.49
CA PRO A 62 -18.35 12.94 -15.55
C PRO A 62 -18.32 11.45 -15.15
N LEU A 63 -18.36 11.15 -13.84
CA LEU A 63 -18.42 9.79 -13.33
C LEU A 63 -19.84 9.33 -12.97
N LYS A 64 -20.86 10.05 -13.43
CA LYS A 64 -22.25 9.63 -13.21
C LYS A 64 -22.51 8.25 -13.82
N GLY A 65 -22.93 7.30 -12.98
CA GLY A 65 -23.12 5.90 -13.35
C GLY A 65 -21.87 5.03 -13.20
N ALA A 66 -20.73 5.60 -12.82
CA ALA A 66 -19.58 4.82 -12.40
C ALA A 66 -19.86 4.22 -11.01
N LYS A 67 -19.65 2.91 -10.87
CA LYS A 67 -19.75 2.13 -9.64
C LYS A 67 -18.41 1.48 -9.37
N ILE A 68 -17.65 2.08 -8.47
CA ILE A 68 -16.22 1.79 -8.27
C ILE A 68 -16.02 0.98 -7.01
N MET A 69 -15.47 -0.21 -7.14
CA MET A 69 -14.86 -0.96 -6.04
C MET A 69 -13.42 -0.46 -5.88
N GLY A 70 -13.07 0.05 -4.69
CA GLY A 70 -11.75 0.57 -4.38
C GLY A 70 -11.05 -0.25 -3.30
N CYS A 71 -9.78 -0.58 -3.54
CA CYS A 71 -8.88 -1.20 -2.57
C CYS A 71 -7.55 -0.46 -2.60
N ILE A 72 -7.47 0.63 -1.83
CA ILE A 72 -6.27 1.46 -1.66
C ILE A 72 -6.16 1.85 -0.20
N HIS A 73 -4.94 2.11 0.29
CA HIS A 73 -4.66 2.55 1.66
C HIS A 73 -5.69 3.53 2.19
N MET A 74 -6.42 3.18 3.26
CA MET A 74 -7.48 4.04 3.81
C MET A 74 -6.89 5.15 4.67
N THR A 75 -6.30 6.15 4.03
CA THR A 75 -5.69 7.33 4.64
C THR A 75 -6.55 8.58 4.47
N ILE A 76 -6.17 9.69 5.11
CA ILE A 76 -6.83 10.98 4.90
C ILE A 76 -6.77 11.43 3.45
N GLN A 77 -5.66 11.16 2.74
CA GLN A 77 -5.51 11.49 1.32
C GLN A 77 -6.45 10.64 0.45
N THR A 78 -6.58 9.36 0.75
CA THR A 78 -7.56 8.49 0.07
C THR A 78 -8.99 8.93 0.34
N ALA A 79 -9.30 9.42 1.53
CA ALA A 79 -10.61 9.99 1.83
C ALA A 79 -10.92 11.20 0.93
N VAL A 80 -9.92 12.08 0.66
CA VAL A 80 -10.07 13.19 -0.31
C VAL A 80 -10.35 12.65 -1.73
N LEU A 81 -9.68 11.57 -2.15
CA LEU A 81 -9.95 10.91 -3.42
C LEU A 81 -11.38 10.36 -3.46
N MET A 82 -11.80 9.62 -2.43
CA MET A 82 -13.16 9.05 -2.34
C MET A 82 -14.23 10.13 -2.45
N GLU A 83 -14.10 11.22 -1.71
CA GLU A 83 -15.01 12.36 -1.78
C GLU A 83 -15.00 13.02 -3.18
N THR A 84 -13.84 13.11 -3.80
CA THR A 84 -13.73 13.64 -5.17
C THR A 84 -14.47 12.74 -6.16
N LEU A 85 -14.31 11.43 -6.09
CA LEU A 85 -15.03 10.50 -6.97
C LEU A 85 -16.55 10.63 -6.80
N ILE A 86 -17.03 10.77 -5.55
CA ILE A 86 -18.45 10.98 -5.25
C ILE A 86 -18.93 12.32 -5.80
N ASP A 87 -18.19 13.40 -5.59
CA ASP A 87 -18.55 14.73 -6.10
C ASP A 87 -18.58 14.77 -7.63
N LEU A 88 -17.79 13.93 -8.29
CA LEU A 88 -17.81 13.73 -9.73
C LEU A 88 -18.93 12.78 -10.21
N GLY A 89 -19.74 12.23 -9.31
CA GLY A 89 -20.94 11.46 -9.61
C GLY A 89 -20.82 9.95 -9.46
N ALA A 90 -19.69 9.41 -8.97
CA ALA A 90 -19.49 7.98 -8.75
C ALA A 90 -20.23 7.48 -7.48
N GLU A 91 -20.64 6.22 -7.52
CA GLU A 91 -20.92 5.41 -6.34
C GLU A 91 -19.67 4.59 -6.02
N ILE A 92 -19.32 4.45 -4.74
CA ILE A 92 -18.09 3.76 -4.34
C ILE A 92 -18.32 2.79 -3.18
N ARG A 93 -17.49 1.75 -3.10
CA ARG A 93 -17.31 0.86 -1.95
C ARG A 93 -15.82 0.66 -1.75
N TRP A 94 -15.33 0.64 -0.51
CA TRP A 94 -13.90 0.80 -0.27
C TRP A 94 -13.35 -0.10 0.84
N SER A 95 -12.14 -0.66 0.62
CA SER A 95 -11.30 -1.29 1.65
C SER A 95 -9.86 -0.77 1.57
N SER A 96 -9.04 -1.09 2.57
CA SER A 96 -7.61 -0.86 2.51
C SER A 96 -6.90 -2.00 1.76
N CYS A 97 -5.78 -1.69 1.13
CA CYS A 97 -4.92 -2.68 0.47
C CYS A 97 -3.79 -3.18 1.38
N ASN A 98 -3.79 -2.81 2.67
CA ASN A 98 -2.76 -3.22 3.61
C ASN A 98 -3.29 -3.19 5.05
N ILE A 99 -2.96 -4.24 5.82
CA ILE A 99 -3.45 -4.45 7.20
C ILE A 99 -2.99 -3.40 8.22
N PHE A 100 -1.94 -2.62 7.94
CA PHE A 100 -1.39 -1.63 8.88
C PHE A 100 -1.54 -0.18 8.44
N SER A 101 -1.89 0.08 7.18
CA SER A 101 -1.86 1.42 6.62
C SER A 101 -3.09 2.27 6.89
N THR A 102 -4.20 1.67 7.31
CA THR A 102 -5.42 2.40 7.62
C THR A 102 -5.19 3.44 8.72
N GLN A 103 -5.67 4.64 8.50
CA GLN A 103 -5.87 5.66 9.52
C GLN A 103 -7.32 5.57 10.00
N ASP A 104 -7.54 5.02 11.19
CA ASP A 104 -8.89 4.71 11.70
C ASP A 104 -9.83 5.92 11.72
N HIS A 105 -9.29 7.10 12.00
CA HIS A 105 -10.06 8.34 11.97
C HIS A 105 -10.51 8.73 10.55
N ALA A 106 -9.71 8.43 9.51
CA ALA A 106 -10.11 8.65 8.13
C ALA A 106 -11.24 7.71 7.70
N ALA A 107 -11.12 6.42 8.01
CA ALA A 107 -12.18 5.44 7.76
C ALA A 107 -13.48 5.82 8.49
N SER A 108 -13.37 6.24 9.75
CA SER A 108 -14.52 6.67 10.56
C SER A 108 -15.20 7.91 10.00
N ALA A 109 -14.45 8.87 9.45
CA ALA A 109 -15.02 10.06 8.82
C ALA A 109 -15.83 9.71 7.57
N MET A 110 -15.38 8.73 6.77
CA MET A 110 -16.14 8.24 5.62
C MET A 110 -17.40 7.48 6.05
N ALA A 111 -17.27 6.58 7.02
CA ALA A 111 -18.38 5.82 7.59
C ALA A 111 -19.49 6.72 8.16
N ALA A 112 -19.13 7.79 8.87
CA ALA A 112 -20.09 8.75 9.41
C ALA A 112 -20.88 9.51 8.34
N ARG A 113 -20.40 9.54 7.10
CA ARG A 113 -21.13 10.05 5.94
C ARG A 113 -21.93 8.97 5.20
N ASN A 114 -22.05 7.77 5.76
CA ASN A 114 -22.67 6.60 5.15
C ASN A 114 -22.01 6.19 3.83
N ILE A 115 -20.69 6.40 3.71
CA ILE A 115 -19.91 5.90 2.59
C ILE A 115 -19.47 4.48 2.95
N PRO A 116 -19.77 3.47 2.11
CA PRO A 116 -19.35 2.09 2.35
C PRO A 116 -17.82 1.97 2.44
N VAL A 117 -17.31 1.72 3.64
CA VAL A 117 -15.89 1.55 3.93
C VAL A 117 -15.68 0.44 4.94
N PHE A 118 -14.75 -0.46 4.63
CA PHE A 118 -14.41 -1.63 5.43
C PHE A 118 -12.90 -1.62 5.64
N ALA A 119 -12.42 -1.02 6.73
CA ALA A 119 -11.00 -0.90 7.01
C ALA A 119 -10.73 -0.48 8.46
N TRP A 120 -9.69 -1.06 9.08
CA TRP A 120 -9.10 -0.60 10.33
C TRP A 120 -7.62 -0.95 10.41
N LYS A 121 -6.89 -0.31 11.28
CA LYS A 121 -5.47 -0.58 11.46
C LYS A 121 -5.25 -1.83 12.30
N GLY A 122 -4.42 -2.74 11.79
CA GLY A 122 -4.07 -3.97 12.50
C GLY A 122 -5.05 -5.11 12.25
N GLU A 123 -5.66 -5.14 11.08
CA GLU A 123 -6.43 -6.27 10.58
C GLU A 123 -5.58 -7.55 10.63
N THR A 124 -6.21 -8.68 10.92
CA THR A 124 -5.64 -9.99 10.61
C THR A 124 -5.76 -10.25 9.11
N GLU A 125 -5.05 -11.24 8.59
CA GLU A 125 -5.15 -11.62 7.18
C GLU A 125 -6.59 -12.03 6.79
N GLU A 126 -7.30 -12.73 7.68
CA GLU A 126 -8.69 -13.12 7.48
C GLU A 126 -9.62 -11.91 7.44
N GLU A 127 -9.43 -10.95 8.34
CA GLU A 127 -10.20 -9.70 8.38
C GLU A 127 -9.94 -8.84 7.14
N PHE A 128 -8.70 -8.77 6.71
CA PHE A 128 -8.31 -8.05 5.49
C PHE A 128 -9.02 -8.61 4.25
N LEU A 129 -8.98 -9.93 4.05
CA LEU A 129 -9.67 -10.57 2.94
C LEU A 129 -11.20 -10.38 3.04
N TRP A 130 -11.75 -10.43 4.25
CA TRP A 130 -13.16 -10.12 4.48
C TRP A 130 -13.50 -8.67 4.11
N CYS A 131 -12.67 -7.70 4.47
CA CYS A 131 -12.86 -6.28 4.12
C CYS A 131 -12.91 -6.07 2.60
N ILE A 132 -11.98 -6.71 1.86
CA ILE A 132 -11.99 -6.69 0.40
C ILE A 132 -13.29 -7.30 -0.13
N GLU A 133 -13.71 -8.44 0.40
CA GLU A 133 -14.93 -9.11 -0.04
C GLU A 133 -16.18 -8.24 0.22
N GLN A 134 -16.21 -7.43 1.29
CA GLN A 134 -17.32 -6.50 1.53
C GLN A 134 -17.37 -5.35 0.52
N THR A 135 -16.27 -5.00 -0.15
CA THR A 135 -16.35 -4.03 -1.26
C THR A 135 -17.03 -4.62 -2.50
N ILE A 136 -16.90 -5.93 -2.66
CA ILE A 136 -17.51 -6.70 -3.77
C ILE A 136 -19.00 -6.94 -3.49
N LEU A 137 -19.35 -7.18 -2.23
CA LEU A 137 -20.70 -7.58 -1.83
C LEU A 137 -21.50 -6.38 -1.29
N HIS A 138 -22.80 -6.35 -1.64
CA HIS A 138 -23.80 -5.51 -1.00
C HIS A 138 -24.98 -6.37 -0.58
N ASN A 139 -25.31 -6.38 0.71
CA ASN A 139 -26.34 -7.25 1.27
C ASN A 139 -26.13 -8.74 0.92
N GLY A 140 -24.88 -9.21 1.00
CA GLY A 140 -24.49 -10.60 0.74
C GLY A 140 -24.56 -11.03 -0.73
N LYS A 141 -24.68 -10.11 -1.68
CA LYS A 141 -24.72 -10.38 -3.11
C LYS A 141 -23.68 -9.52 -3.85
N PRO A 142 -23.12 -10.01 -4.97
CA PRO A 142 -22.26 -9.20 -5.80
C PRO A 142 -22.92 -7.86 -6.15
N TRP A 143 -22.21 -6.78 -5.82
CA TRP A 143 -22.64 -5.42 -6.17
C TRP A 143 -22.52 -5.23 -7.70
N ASP A 144 -23.37 -4.42 -8.28
CA ASP A 144 -23.36 -4.16 -9.73
C ASP A 144 -22.26 -3.13 -10.13
N ALA A 145 -21.07 -3.32 -9.58
CA ALA A 145 -19.90 -2.50 -9.90
C ALA A 145 -19.51 -2.62 -11.38
N ASN A 146 -18.95 -1.55 -11.92
CA ASN A 146 -18.48 -1.51 -13.31
C ASN A 146 -17.04 -1.00 -13.47
N MET A 147 -16.34 -0.69 -12.37
CA MET A 147 -14.94 -0.28 -12.35
C MET A 147 -14.24 -0.80 -11.10
N ILE A 148 -12.95 -1.11 -11.24
CA ILE A 148 -12.06 -1.47 -10.15
C ILE A 148 -10.94 -0.44 -10.07
N LEU A 149 -10.63 0.01 -8.85
CA LEU A 149 -9.48 0.84 -8.53
C LEU A 149 -8.69 0.10 -7.45
N ASP A 150 -7.52 -0.42 -7.81
CA ASP A 150 -6.76 -1.37 -6.98
C ASP A 150 -5.33 -0.90 -6.74
N ASP A 151 -4.75 -1.39 -5.66
CA ASP A 151 -3.39 -1.11 -5.24
C ASP A 151 -2.77 -2.41 -4.69
N GLY A 152 -2.11 -3.14 -5.58
CA GLY A 152 -1.47 -4.42 -5.31
C GLY A 152 -2.17 -5.63 -5.91
N GLY A 153 -3.39 -5.47 -6.49
CA GLY A 153 -4.07 -6.50 -7.25
C GLY A 153 -4.88 -7.50 -6.41
N ASP A 154 -5.08 -7.29 -5.10
CA ASP A 154 -5.82 -8.25 -4.26
C ASP A 154 -7.32 -8.23 -4.55
N LEU A 155 -7.92 -7.07 -4.73
CA LEU A 155 -9.32 -6.94 -5.13
C LEU A 155 -9.54 -7.50 -6.53
N THR A 156 -8.65 -7.18 -7.45
CA THR A 156 -8.68 -7.69 -8.83
C THR A 156 -8.61 -9.21 -8.87
N GLY A 157 -7.67 -9.81 -8.13
CA GLY A 157 -7.54 -11.26 -8.01
C GLY A 157 -8.79 -11.90 -7.42
N MET A 158 -9.31 -11.34 -6.33
CA MET A 158 -10.52 -11.87 -5.69
C MET A 158 -11.75 -11.85 -6.62
N VAL A 159 -11.91 -10.79 -7.43
CA VAL A 159 -13.01 -10.72 -8.41
C VAL A 159 -12.84 -11.77 -9.48
N HIS A 160 -11.63 -11.98 -10.02
CA HIS A 160 -11.37 -13.00 -11.05
C HIS A 160 -11.57 -14.42 -10.52
N ASP A 161 -11.18 -14.69 -9.29
CA ASP A 161 -11.21 -16.01 -8.69
C ASP A 161 -12.59 -16.41 -8.16
N LYS A 162 -13.24 -15.51 -7.41
CA LYS A 162 -14.47 -15.81 -6.68
C LYS A 162 -15.76 -15.29 -7.34
N TYR A 163 -15.66 -14.21 -8.13
CA TYR A 163 -16.81 -13.51 -8.69
C TYR A 163 -16.67 -13.25 -10.20
N PRO A 164 -16.25 -14.24 -11.01
CA PRO A 164 -15.94 -14.04 -12.42
C PRO A 164 -17.15 -13.53 -13.24
N GLU A 165 -18.37 -13.77 -12.80
CA GLU A 165 -19.59 -13.27 -13.45
C GLU A 165 -19.73 -11.75 -13.41
N MET A 166 -19.00 -11.06 -12.52
CA MET A 166 -18.98 -9.61 -12.46
C MET A 166 -18.16 -8.99 -13.59
N LEU A 167 -17.18 -9.74 -14.12
CA LEU A 167 -16.23 -9.25 -15.13
C LEU A 167 -16.93 -8.80 -16.41
N ASP A 168 -18.09 -9.38 -16.76
CA ASP A 168 -18.88 -8.98 -17.91
C ASP A 168 -19.38 -7.50 -17.83
N LYS A 169 -19.43 -6.94 -16.61
CA LYS A 169 -19.88 -5.57 -16.36
C LYS A 169 -18.73 -4.62 -16.07
N ILE A 170 -17.55 -5.14 -15.71
CA ILE A 170 -16.38 -4.32 -15.38
C ILE A 170 -15.80 -3.74 -16.68
N HIS A 171 -15.80 -2.43 -16.80
CA HIS A 171 -15.24 -1.72 -17.94
C HIS A 171 -13.71 -1.69 -17.92
N GLY A 172 -13.12 -1.76 -16.75
CA GLY A 172 -11.66 -1.79 -16.59
C GLY A 172 -11.21 -1.65 -15.16
N ILE A 173 -9.90 -1.86 -15.00
CA ILE A 173 -9.15 -1.79 -13.75
C ILE A 173 -8.18 -0.62 -13.85
N SER A 174 -8.02 0.15 -12.79
CA SER A 174 -6.92 1.10 -12.61
C SER A 174 -6.02 0.58 -11.50
N GLU A 175 -4.77 0.25 -11.83
CA GLU A 175 -3.79 -0.29 -10.87
C GLU A 175 -2.77 0.79 -10.47
N GLU A 176 -2.64 1.00 -9.17
CA GLU A 176 -1.85 2.08 -8.58
C GLU A 176 -0.36 1.76 -8.49
N THR A 177 0.03 0.49 -8.26
CA THR A 177 1.37 0.16 -7.77
C THR A 177 2.11 -0.90 -8.59
N THR A 178 3.44 -0.90 -8.49
CA THR A 178 4.34 -1.82 -9.21
C THR A 178 3.98 -3.29 -8.97
N THR A 179 3.65 -3.68 -7.75
CA THR A 179 3.29 -5.06 -7.41
C THR A 179 2.04 -5.53 -8.14
N GLY A 180 1.00 -4.69 -8.14
CA GLY A 180 -0.23 -5.01 -8.85
C GLY A 180 -0.03 -5.03 -10.37
N VAL A 181 0.80 -4.13 -10.91
CA VAL A 181 1.17 -4.17 -12.33
C VAL A 181 1.85 -5.50 -12.69
N HIS A 182 2.77 -6.00 -11.85
CA HIS A 182 3.40 -7.31 -12.07
C HIS A 182 2.36 -8.44 -12.08
N ARG A 183 1.44 -8.45 -11.11
CA ARG A 183 0.32 -9.42 -11.07
C ARG A 183 -0.54 -9.35 -12.34
N LEU A 184 -0.89 -8.16 -12.80
CA LEU A 184 -1.65 -7.98 -14.03
C LEU A 184 -0.89 -8.53 -15.26
N LEU A 185 0.43 -8.33 -15.32
CA LEU A 185 1.26 -8.89 -16.40
C LEU A 185 1.27 -10.43 -16.35
N GLU A 186 1.42 -11.03 -15.17
CA GLU A 186 1.31 -12.48 -14.98
C GLU A 186 -0.07 -13.01 -15.41
N MET A 187 -1.15 -12.31 -15.06
CA MET A 187 -2.51 -12.65 -15.50
C MET A 187 -2.71 -12.50 -17.01
N ILE A 188 -1.99 -11.58 -17.67
CA ILE A 188 -1.99 -11.45 -19.14
C ILE A 188 -1.27 -12.67 -19.75
N GLU A 189 -0.11 -13.03 -19.22
CA GLU A 189 0.70 -14.15 -19.72
C GLU A 189 -0.03 -15.50 -19.57
N SER A 190 -0.74 -15.69 -18.44
CA SER A 190 -1.57 -16.90 -18.20
C SER A 190 -2.92 -16.87 -18.93
N GLY A 191 -3.33 -15.72 -19.49
CA GLY A 191 -4.63 -15.53 -20.13
C GLY A 191 -5.81 -15.41 -19.14
N GLU A 192 -5.52 -15.14 -17.86
CA GLU A 192 -6.52 -15.01 -16.80
C GLU A 192 -7.14 -13.60 -16.75
N LEU A 193 -6.41 -12.55 -17.14
CA LEU A 193 -6.95 -11.19 -17.18
C LEU A 193 -8.05 -11.07 -18.24
N LYS A 194 -9.30 -10.83 -17.81
CA LYS A 194 -10.49 -10.80 -18.69
C LYS A 194 -10.98 -9.40 -19.05
N VAL A 195 -10.48 -8.37 -18.38
CA VAL A 195 -10.92 -6.98 -18.59
C VAL A 195 -9.72 -6.07 -18.83
N PRO A 196 -9.89 -4.93 -19.51
CA PRO A 196 -8.81 -3.95 -19.70
C PRO A 196 -8.26 -3.47 -18.36
N ALA A 197 -6.94 -3.30 -18.28
CA ALA A 197 -6.28 -2.73 -17.11
C ALA A 197 -5.41 -1.54 -17.51
N ILE A 198 -5.46 -0.47 -16.71
CA ILE A 198 -4.64 0.73 -16.87
C ILE A 198 -3.57 0.74 -15.78
N ASN A 199 -2.32 0.70 -16.22
CA ASN A 199 -1.16 0.87 -15.34
C ASN A 199 -0.98 2.36 -15.02
N VAL A 200 -1.49 2.80 -13.88
CA VAL A 200 -1.34 4.17 -13.38
C VAL A 200 0.05 4.36 -12.75
N ASN A 201 0.62 3.27 -12.18
CA ASN A 201 1.93 3.33 -11.54
C ASN A 201 3.02 3.91 -12.45
N ASP A 202 3.07 3.50 -13.72
CA ASP A 202 4.14 3.91 -14.65
C ASP A 202 3.85 5.24 -15.36
N ALA A 203 2.75 5.92 -15.03
CA ALA A 203 2.56 7.30 -15.44
C ALA A 203 3.73 8.15 -14.90
N VAL A 204 4.30 9.01 -15.77
CA VAL A 204 5.46 9.86 -15.39
C VAL A 204 5.14 10.72 -14.17
N THR A 205 3.91 11.20 -14.06
CA THR A 205 3.43 11.99 -12.94
C THR A 205 3.25 11.19 -11.64
N LYS A 206 3.18 9.85 -11.71
CA LYS A 206 3.07 8.96 -10.53
C LYS A 206 4.43 8.40 -10.14
N ALA A 207 5.02 7.48 -10.92
CA ALA A 207 6.23 6.76 -10.51
C ALA A 207 7.43 7.68 -10.27
N LYS A 208 7.63 8.70 -11.10
CA LYS A 208 8.76 9.63 -10.95
C LYS A 208 8.55 10.68 -9.85
N ASN A 209 7.37 10.75 -9.27
CA ASN A 209 7.04 11.64 -8.16
C ASN A 209 6.73 10.84 -6.89
N ASP A 210 5.61 10.12 -6.85
CA ASP A 210 5.17 9.41 -5.64
C ASP A 210 6.18 8.33 -5.21
N ASN A 211 6.50 7.37 -6.07
CA ASN A 211 7.40 6.27 -5.70
C ASN A 211 8.77 6.79 -5.25
N LYS A 212 9.27 7.86 -5.86
CA LYS A 212 10.58 8.42 -5.54
C LYS A 212 10.54 9.40 -4.37
N TYR A 213 9.72 10.44 -4.45
CA TYR A 213 9.74 11.53 -3.46
C TYR A 213 8.83 11.26 -2.27
N GLY A 214 7.72 10.56 -2.44
CA GLY A 214 6.86 10.10 -1.35
C GLY A 214 7.63 9.17 -0.41
N CYS A 215 8.30 8.15 -0.96
CA CYS A 215 9.14 7.24 -0.19
C CYS A 215 10.37 7.92 0.41
N ARG A 216 10.97 8.89 -0.31
CA ARG A 216 12.07 9.71 0.22
C ARG A 216 11.67 10.46 1.50
N HIS A 217 10.45 10.95 1.54
CA HIS A 217 9.90 11.64 2.71
C HIS A 217 9.51 10.66 3.82
N SER A 218 8.69 9.66 3.49
CA SER A 218 8.04 8.80 4.49
C SER A 218 8.98 7.82 5.19
N LEU A 219 10.04 7.33 4.52
CA LEU A 219 10.97 6.36 5.10
C LEU A 219 11.64 6.88 6.37
N ASN A 220 12.23 8.07 6.31
CA ASN A 220 12.94 8.64 7.46
C ASN A 220 11.98 8.97 8.61
N ASP A 221 10.79 9.45 8.29
CA ASP A 221 9.74 9.72 9.28
C ASP A 221 9.33 8.42 10.01
N ALA A 222 9.07 7.35 9.25
CA ALA A 222 8.71 6.05 9.81
C ALA A 222 9.81 5.46 10.70
N ILE A 223 11.08 5.49 10.25
CA ILE A 223 12.21 5.00 11.04
C ILE A 223 12.36 5.79 12.34
N LYS A 224 12.30 7.11 12.28
CA LYS A 224 12.43 7.97 13.47
C LYS A 224 11.28 7.74 14.45
N ARG A 225 10.04 7.68 13.99
CA ARG A 225 8.86 7.43 14.84
C ARG A 225 8.85 6.02 15.43
N GLY A 226 9.28 5.03 14.67
CA GLY A 226 9.22 3.63 15.10
C GLY A 226 10.36 3.20 16.01
N THR A 227 11.52 3.89 15.98
CA THR A 227 12.74 3.39 16.63
C THR A 227 13.49 4.42 17.47
N ASP A 228 13.20 5.71 17.34
CA ASP A 228 14.02 6.82 17.89
C ASP A 228 15.52 6.71 17.54
N MET A 229 15.85 6.00 16.44
CA MET A 229 17.23 5.73 16.03
C MET A 229 17.95 7.02 15.63
N LEU A 230 19.16 7.23 16.15
CA LEU A 230 20.11 8.19 15.60
C LEU A 230 20.67 7.64 14.28
N MET A 231 20.27 8.18 13.17
CA MET A 231 20.61 7.66 11.84
C MET A 231 22.02 8.06 11.38
N SER A 232 22.46 9.28 11.69
CA SER A 232 23.75 9.81 11.23
C SER A 232 24.93 8.97 11.67
N GLY A 233 25.83 8.68 10.72
CA GLY A 233 27.03 7.86 10.92
C GLY A 233 26.78 6.35 10.90
N LYS A 234 25.52 5.90 10.88
CA LYS A 234 25.17 4.48 10.80
C LYS A 234 25.22 3.95 9.36
N LYS A 235 25.33 2.65 9.21
CA LYS A 235 25.46 1.94 7.94
C LYS A 235 24.12 1.34 7.54
N ALA A 236 23.63 1.69 6.34
CA ALA A 236 22.42 1.14 5.76
C ALA A 236 22.75 0.24 4.56
N LEU A 237 22.08 -0.90 4.48
CA LEU A 237 21.98 -1.72 3.28
C LEU A 237 20.58 -1.56 2.71
N LEU A 238 20.49 -0.95 1.53
CA LEU A 238 19.24 -0.81 0.79
C LEU A 238 19.19 -1.90 -0.27
N ILE A 239 18.13 -2.70 -0.27
CA ILE A 239 17.90 -3.77 -1.24
C ILE A 239 16.83 -3.32 -2.23
N GLY A 240 17.25 -3.12 -3.48
CA GLY A 240 16.48 -2.53 -4.56
C GLY A 240 16.88 -1.09 -4.88
N TYR A 241 17.03 -0.74 -6.17
CA TYR A 241 17.34 0.63 -6.64
C TYR A 241 16.42 1.08 -7.78
N GLY A 242 15.16 0.63 -7.76
CA GLY A 242 14.07 1.20 -8.56
C GLY A 242 13.71 2.62 -8.09
N ASP A 243 12.56 3.15 -8.49
CA ASP A 243 12.17 4.52 -8.11
C ASP A 243 12.06 4.70 -6.59
N VAL A 244 11.47 3.73 -5.88
CA VAL A 244 11.41 3.70 -4.40
C VAL A 244 12.81 3.66 -3.79
N GLY A 245 13.68 2.78 -4.28
CA GLY A 245 15.05 2.64 -3.79
C GLY A 245 15.87 3.89 -4.00
N LYS A 246 15.76 4.56 -5.16
CA LYS A 246 16.45 5.83 -5.45
C LYS A 246 16.07 6.93 -4.46
N GLY A 247 14.77 7.10 -4.21
CA GLY A 247 14.28 8.05 -3.22
C GLY A 247 14.80 7.75 -1.82
N SER A 248 14.67 6.50 -1.40
CA SER A 248 15.08 5.99 -0.10
C SER A 248 16.60 6.16 0.14
N ALA A 249 17.43 5.76 -0.82
CA ALA A 249 18.89 5.90 -0.71
C ALA A 249 19.32 7.37 -0.55
N MET A 250 18.72 8.26 -1.32
CA MET A 250 19.01 9.69 -1.24
C MET A 250 18.62 10.28 0.12
N SER A 251 17.50 9.88 0.66
CA SER A 251 17.00 10.35 1.96
C SER A 251 17.86 9.84 3.11
N LEU A 252 18.24 8.57 3.12
CA LEU A 252 19.14 7.99 4.12
C LEU A 252 20.53 8.65 4.09
N ARG A 253 21.08 8.90 2.89
CA ARG A 253 22.35 9.61 2.73
C ARG A 253 22.24 11.06 3.23
N GLN A 254 21.13 11.73 3.00
CA GLN A 254 20.90 13.10 3.47
C GLN A 254 20.83 13.19 4.99
N GLU A 255 20.34 12.15 5.67
CA GLU A 255 20.39 12.01 7.15
C GLU A 255 21.81 11.67 7.66
N GLY A 256 22.79 11.55 6.78
CA GLY A 256 24.18 11.27 7.16
C GLY A 256 24.51 9.79 7.34
N MET A 257 23.68 8.88 6.84
CA MET A 257 23.96 7.45 6.83
C MET A 257 25.00 7.09 5.73
N ILE A 258 25.74 6.02 5.95
CA ILE A 258 26.61 5.39 4.97
C ILE A 258 25.81 4.31 4.27
N VAL A 259 25.33 4.60 3.06
CA VAL A 259 24.38 3.75 2.32
C VAL A 259 25.11 2.88 1.30
N LYS A 260 24.87 1.59 1.34
CA LYS A 260 25.26 0.61 0.32
C LYS A 260 23.98 0.07 -0.35
N ILE A 261 24.08 -0.25 -1.64
CA ILE A 261 22.96 -0.71 -2.46
C ILE A 261 23.18 -2.19 -2.84
N SER A 262 22.14 -2.99 -2.72
CA SER A 262 22.07 -4.30 -3.37
C SER A 262 20.99 -4.25 -4.45
N GLU A 263 21.36 -4.59 -5.68
CA GLU A 263 20.47 -4.53 -6.84
C GLU A 263 20.79 -5.66 -7.81
N VAL A 264 19.75 -6.28 -8.38
CA VAL A 264 19.90 -7.38 -9.35
C VAL A 264 19.78 -6.90 -10.79
N ASP A 265 19.04 -5.81 -11.04
CA ASP A 265 18.97 -5.19 -12.36
C ASP A 265 20.26 -4.43 -12.66
N PRO A 266 21.00 -4.79 -13.73
CA PRO A 266 22.28 -4.17 -14.02
C PRO A 266 22.16 -2.69 -14.40
N ILE A 267 21.02 -2.25 -14.93
CA ILE A 267 20.78 -0.85 -15.27
C ILE A 267 20.60 -0.04 -13.97
N CYS A 268 19.77 -0.52 -13.07
CA CYS A 268 19.56 0.13 -11.77
C CYS A 268 20.85 0.11 -10.92
N ALA A 269 21.59 -1.00 -10.92
CA ALA A 269 22.89 -1.10 -10.24
C ALA A 269 23.90 -0.09 -10.81
N PHE A 270 23.97 0.06 -12.14
CA PHE A 270 24.82 1.05 -12.78
C PHE A 270 24.41 2.49 -12.41
N GLN A 271 23.11 2.77 -12.37
CA GLN A 271 22.62 4.07 -11.91
C GLN A 271 23.01 4.35 -10.45
N ALA A 272 22.95 3.35 -9.57
CA ALA A 272 23.40 3.51 -8.18
C ALA A 272 24.88 3.90 -8.11
N CYS A 273 25.74 3.28 -8.92
CA CYS A 273 27.16 3.68 -9.02
C CYS A 273 27.32 5.12 -9.51
N MET A 274 26.56 5.54 -10.52
CA MET A 274 26.63 6.92 -11.05
C MET A 274 26.12 7.94 -10.04
N ASP A 275 25.17 7.56 -9.19
CA ASP A 275 24.69 8.39 -8.08
C ASP A 275 25.64 8.40 -6.86
N GLY A 276 26.78 7.70 -6.96
CA GLY A 276 27.85 7.68 -5.96
C GLY A 276 27.58 6.75 -4.78
N PHE A 277 26.82 5.66 -4.98
CA PHE A 277 26.64 4.60 -4.00
C PHE A 277 27.55 3.42 -4.30
N GLU A 278 28.01 2.74 -3.26
CA GLU A 278 28.68 1.45 -3.37
C GLU A 278 27.63 0.36 -3.60
N VAL A 279 27.75 -0.37 -4.70
CA VAL A 279 26.89 -1.53 -5.01
C VAL A 279 27.58 -2.78 -4.46
N VAL A 280 26.85 -3.54 -3.65
CA VAL A 280 27.32 -4.73 -2.97
C VAL A 280 26.32 -5.87 -3.07
N SER A 281 26.77 -7.10 -2.86
CA SER A 281 25.88 -8.24 -2.71
C SER A 281 25.85 -8.71 -1.24
N PRO A 282 24.67 -9.00 -0.70
CA PRO A 282 24.53 -9.68 0.58
C PRO A 282 25.02 -11.15 0.53
N TYR A 283 25.32 -11.64 -0.66
CA TYR A 283 25.79 -13.00 -0.91
C TYR A 283 27.24 -13.01 -1.39
N ILE A 284 28.01 -13.99 -0.93
CA ILE A 284 29.39 -14.23 -1.41
C ILE A 284 29.35 -14.51 -2.92
N ASN A 285 30.19 -13.82 -3.67
CA ASN A 285 30.23 -13.89 -5.14
C ASN A 285 28.88 -13.59 -5.85
N GLY A 286 27.94 -12.93 -5.17
CA GLY A 286 26.64 -12.58 -5.75
C GLY A 286 25.68 -13.76 -5.93
N ILE A 287 25.94 -14.91 -5.33
CA ILE A 287 25.15 -16.14 -5.53
C ILE A 287 24.41 -16.51 -4.25
N ASN A 288 23.08 -16.52 -4.32
CA ASN A 288 22.22 -17.07 -3.28
C ASN A 288 22.06 -18.59 -3.48
N THR A 289 22.57 -19.37 -2.53
CA THR A 289 22.41 -20.84 -2.53
C THR A 289 21.36 -21.31 -1.53
N GLY A 290 20.67 -20.40 -0.85
CA GLY A 290 19.73 -20.72 0.23
C GLY A 290 20.39 -21.13 1.55
N SER A 291 21.73 -21.12 1.62
CA SER A 291 22.47 -21.50 2.82
C SER A 291 23.06 -20.27 3.53
N VAL A 292 23.13 -20.30 4.85
CA VAL A 292 23.85 -19.27 5.66
C VAL A 292 25.32 -19.13 5.26
N ASP A 293 25.90 -20.14 4.65
CA ASP A 293 27.32 -20.11 4.22
C ASP A 293 27.56 -19.24 2.98
N CYS A 294 26.50 -18.95 2.19
CA CYS A 294 26.63 -18.02 1.07
C CYS A 294 26.50 -16.55 1.47
N ILE A 295 26.13 -16.27 2.71
CA ILE A 295 25.90 -14.91 3.19
C ILE A 295 27.22 -14.15 3.40
N ASN A 296 27.27 -12.91 2.94
CA ASN A 296 28.34 -11.97 3.25
C ASN A 296 28.20 -11.49 4.71
N LYS A 297 28.67 -12.32 5.63
CA LYS A 297 28.55 -12.09 7.08
C LYS A 297 29.23 -10.81 7.54
N GLU A 298 30.34 -10.42 6.90
CA GLU A 298 31.05 -9.18 7.22
C GLU A 298 30.21 -7.95 6.90
N LEU A 299 29.55 -7.94 5.74
CA LEU A 299 28.63 -6.87 5.34
C LEU A 299 27.48 -6.73 6.35
N LEU A 300 26.79 -7.86 6.63
CA LEU A 300 25.59 -7.85 7.47
C LEU A 300 25.89 -7.56 8.95
N ALA A 301 26.96 -8.12 9.51
CA ALA A 301 27.38 -7.82 10.87
C ALA A 301 27.78 -6.35 11.08
N ASN A 302 28.09 -5.63 10.03
CA ASN A 302 28.39 -4.20 10.06
C ASN A 302 27.21 -3.30 9.67
N THR A 303 26.02 -3.86 9.38
CA THR A 303 24.85 -3.11 8.95
C THR A 303 23.98 -2.74 10.16
N ASP A 304 23.57 -1.49 10.27
CA ASP A 304 22.69 -0.96 11.31
C ASP A 304 21.22 -0.94 10.88
N LEU A 305 20.98 -0.78 9.57
CA LEU A 305 19.66 -0.67 8.99
C LEU A 305 19.62 -1.45 7.68
N ILE A 306 18.64 -2.32 7.51
CA ILE A 306 18.25 -2.88 6.21
C ILE A 306 16.92 -2.26 5.79
N VAL A 307 16.84 -1.82 4.52
CA VAL A 307 15.59 -1.39 3.89
C VAL A 307 15.38 -2.18 2.62
N THR A 308 14.26 -2.89 2.51
CA THR A 308 13.87 -3.56 1.27
C THR A 308 12.90 -2.70 0.47
N THR A 309 13.12 -2.58 -0.85
CA THR A 309 12.37 -1.66 -1.73
C THR A 309 12.06 -2.30 -3.10
N THR A 310 11.93 -3.63 -3.14
CA THR A 310 11.88 -4.38 -4.41
C THR A 310 10.46 -4.74 -4.85
N GLY A 311 9.47 -4.68 -3.97
CA GLY A 311 8.15 -5.24 -4.26
C GLY A 311 8.15 -6.76 -4.45
N ASN A 312 9.16 -7.46 -3.92
CA ASN A 312 9.31 -8.92 -3.97
C ASN A 312 9.38 -9.54 -2.58
N THR A 313 9.08 -10.83 -2.50
CA THR A 313 9.15 -11.62 -1.26
C THR A 313 10.57 -12.17 -1.03
N ASN A 314 10.91 -12.42 0.23
CA ASN A 314 12.15 -13.10 0.65
C ASN A 314 13.47 -12.43 0.19
N VAL A 315 13.47 -11.14 -0.11
CA VAL A 315 14.68 -10.43 -0.53
C VAL A 315 15.65 -10.17 0.65
N CYS A 316 15.14 -10.22 1.88
CA CYS A 316 15.92 -10.28 3.12
C CYS A 316 15.46 -11.52 3.89
N ASP A 317 16.11 -12.63 3.66
CA ASP A 317 15.71 -13.94 4.18
C ASP A 317 16.18 -14.20 5.63
N ALA A 318 15.70 -15.31 6.22
CA ALA A 318 16.04 -15.69 7.58
C ALA A 318 17.56 -15.89 7.78
N ALA A 319 18.29 -16.33 6.73
CA ALA A 319 19.74 -16.51 6.79
C ALA A 319 20.47 -15.17 6.89
N MET A 320 20.01 -14.15 6.16
CA MET A 320 20.52 -12.79 6.29
C MET A 320 20.23 -12.20 7.66
N LEU A 321 19.00 -12.36 8.18
CA LEU A 321 18.60 -11.86 9.51
C LEU A 321 19.46 -12.43 10.63
N GLN A 322 19.81 -13.72 10.57
CA GLN A 322 20.70 -14.38 11.55
C GLN A 322 22.13 -13.83 11.56
N CYS A 323 22.57 -13.17 10.49
CA CYS A 323 23.91 -12.60 10.38
C CYS A 323 23.97 -11.12 10.80
N LEU A 324 22.84 -10.51 11.13
CA LEU A 324 22.80 -9.13 11.61
C LEU A 324 23.32 -9.03 13.04
N LYS A 325 23.95 -7.89 13.36
CA LYS A 325 24.30 -7.59 14.75
C LYS A 325 23.06 -7.25 15.58
N ALA A 326 23.16 -7.42 16.89
CA ALA A 326 22.12 -7.01 17.82
C ALA A 326 21.80 -5.50 17.67
N GLY A 327 20.52 -5.15 17.66
CA GLY A 327 20.06 -3.78 17.52
C GLY A 327 20.00 -3.27 16.08
N SER A 328 20.26 -4.10 15.07
CA SER A 328 19.98 -3.73 13.69
C SER A 328 18.47 -3.61 13.48
N VAL A 329 18.08 -2.59 12.72
CA VAL A 329 16.69 -2.36 12.31
C VAL A 329 16.49 -2.92 10.91
N VAL A 330 15.37 -3.59 10.69
CA VAL A 330 14.95 -4.05 9.36
C VAL A 330 13.58 -3.44 9.06
N CYS A 331 13.46 -2.79 7.93
CA CYS A 331 12.17 -2.27 7.47
C CYS A 331 11.94 -2.61 6.01
N ASN A 332 10.68 -2.85 5.69
CA ASN A 332 10.20 -3.06 4.33
C ASN A 332 9.44 -1.82 3.89
N LEU A 333 9.79 -1.33 2.71
CA LEU A 333 9.11 -0.22 2.06
C LEU A 333 8.50 -0.73 0.77
N SER A 334 7.43 -1.48 0.91
CA SER A 334 6.69 -2.09 -0.18
C SER A 334 5.27 -2.38 0.28
N LEU A 335 4.36 -2.57 -0.67
CA LEU A 335 2.97 -2.93 -0.41
C LEU A 335 2.76 -4.43 -0.18
N ILE A 336 3.77 -5.25 -0.43
CA ILE A 336 3.69 -6.70 -0.19
C ILE A 336 3.84 -6.98 1.30
N HIS A 337 2.97 -7.83 1.81
CA HIS A 337 3.06 -8.37 3.16
C HIS A 337 4.40 -9.10 3.37
N ILE A 338 5.00 -8.86 4.53
CA ILE A 338 6.22 -9.55 4.96
C ILE A 338 5.80 -10.90 5.56
#